data_aae56eb00ee082031ee1f5e9fb98b88e
#
_entry.id   aae56eb00ee082031ee1f5e9fb98b88e
#
_cell.length_a   1.000
_cell.length_b   1.000
_cell.length_c   1.000
_cell.angle_alpha   90.00
_cell.angle_beta   90.00
_cell.angle_gamma   90.00
#
_symmetry.space_group_name_H-M   'P 1'
#
loop_
_entity.id
_entity.type
_entity.pdbx_description
1 polymer ?
#
loop_
_entity_poly.entity_id
_entity_poly.type
_entity_poly.pdbx_seq_one_letter_code
_entity_poly.pdbx_strand_id
1 'polypeptide(L)'
;MRLPKVFSTGLDVARELLARGRDARRGRAMKQDEIAEELWRQEQSPADEPLDQQDFDEPWPEAYEQQAMETAEGPQNDSEGVLAIHHLAKSYKTRRVVEDVSLHVRRGEAVGLLGPNGAGKTTVFYMITGLVKPEKGRITLDGYDVTPLPMYRRARLGIGYLPQEMSVFRGLTVEENIRAVLEIVEPDKKRRAEQLDGLLEEFRLAHLRKTPAIALSGGERRRCEIARAIAGRPSFMLLDEPFAGIDPIAIGGIQDLVRHLKARGIGVLITDHSVRETLGLTDRAYIIYNGHVLTEGTPAEIVANPDVRRIYLGEDFKM
;
A
#
# COMPACT_ATOMS: atom_id res chain seq x y z
N MET A 1 -31.49 27.46 20.12
CA MET A 1 -31.04 26.67 18.99
C MET A 1 -29.54 26.54 19.14
N ARG A 2 -29.03 25.38 19.68
CA ARG A 2 -27.62 25.18 19.96
C ARG A 2 -27.02 24.36 18.78
N LEU A 3 -26.00 24.90 18.13
CA LEU A 3 -25.24 24.24 17.06
C LEU A 3 -24.51 22.98 17.60
N PRO A 4 -24.44 21.88 16.87
CA PRO A 4 -23.69 20.70 17.30
C PRO A 4 -22.19 20.99 17.28
N LYS A 5 -21.50 20.59 18.35
CA LYS A 5 -20.03 20.63 18.44
C LYS A 5 -19.43 19.68 17.40
N VAL A 6 -18.60 20.23 16.54
CA VAL A 6 -17.77 19.45 15.59
C VAL A 6 -16.60 18.87 16.38
N PHE A 7 -16.52 17.55 16.48
CA PHE A 7 -15.39 16.85 17.09
C PHE A 7 -14.21 16.85 16.14
N SER A 8 -13.04 17.25 16.63
CA SER A 8 -11.86 17.48 15.79
C SER A 8 -10.82 16.36 15.80
N THR A 9 -10.92 15.35 16.68
CA THR A 9 -10.00 14.22 16.73
C THR A 9 -10.65 12.97 17.33
N GLY A 10 -10.16 11.75 17.00
CA GLY A 10 -10.62 10.48 17.58
C GLY A 10 -10.49 10.41 19.12
N LEU A 11 -9.59 11.20 19.71
CA LEU A 11 -9.43 11.33 21.17
C LEU A 11 -10.65 12.02 21.84
N ASP A 12 -11.31 12.93 21.16
CA ASP A 12 -12.48 13.63 21.69
C ASP A 12 -13.70 12.71 21.68
N VAL A 13 -13.84 11.86 20.66
CA VAL A 13 -14.89 10.82 20.59
C VAL A 13 -14.68 9.78 21.69
N ALA A 14 -13.45 9.34 21.91
CA ALA A 14 -13.13 8.38 22.98
C ALA A 14 -13.42 8.95 24.39
N ARG A 15 -13.14 10.25 24.61
CA ARG A 15 -13.45 10.93 25.89
C ARG A 15 -14.96 11.06 26.12
N GLU A 16 -15.74 11.30 25.07
CA GLU A 16 -17.20 11.42 25.20
C GLU A 16 -17.87 10.07 25.42
N LEU A 17 -17.39 8.99 24.77
CA LEU A 17 -17.84 7.62 25.02
C LEU A 17 -17.51 7.18 26.45
N LEU A 18 -16.34 7.51 26.96
CA LEU A 18 -15.95 7.26 28.35
C LEU A 18 -16.78 8.09 29.35
N ALA A 19 -17.19 9.30 28.99
CA ALA A 19 -18.09 10.13 29.80
C ALA A 19 -19.52 9.56 29.83
N ARG A 20 -20.05 9.09 28.69
CA ARG A 20 -21.39 8.46 28.59
C ARG A 20 -21.45 7.11 29.29
N GLY A 21 -20.36 6.33 29.26
CA GLY A 21 -20.26 5.06 30.01
C GLY A 21 -20.31 5.20 31.53
N ARG A 22 -20.01 6.39 32.08
CA ARG A 22 -20.11 6.69 33.53
C ARG A 22 -21.51 7.12 33.97
N ASP A 23 -22.36 7.55 33.07
CA ASP A 23 -23.71 8.06 33.39
C ASP A 23 -24.82 7.01 33.25
N ALA A 24 -24.51 5.83 32.74
CA ALA A 24 -25.46 4.72 32.66
C ALA A 24 -25.64 4.05 34.03
N ARG A 25 -26.80 4.24 34.65
CA ARG A 25 -27.24 3.67 35.94
C ARG A 25 -27.40 2.14 35.88
N ARG A 26 -26.37 1.40 35.48
CA ARG A 26 -26.17 -0.05 35.75
C ARG A 26 -24.68 -0.32 35.57
N GLY A 27 -23.96 -0.38 36.70
CA GLY A 27 -22.55 -0.58 36.92
C GLY A 27 -21.84 -1.72 36.20
N ARG A 28 -21.76 -1.62 34.88
CA ARG A 28 -20.85 -2.43 34.07
C ARG A 28 -20.05 -1.49 33.17
N ALA A 29 -18.79 -1.26 33.55
CA ALA A 29 -17.85 -0.60 32.67
C ALA A 29 -17.71 -1.44 31.41
N MET A 30 -17.92 -0.83 30.24
CA MET A 30 -17.60 -1.47 28.94
C MET A 30 -16.13 -1.88 28.97
N LYS A 31 -15.84 -3.11 28.56
CA LYS A 31 -14.45 -3.58 28.41
C LYS A 31 -13.78 -2.82 27.30
N GLN A 32 -12.46 -2.65 27.38
CA GLN A 32 -11.67 -1.98 26.35
C GLN A 32 -11.90 -2.56 24.94
N ASP A 33 -12.12 -3.87 24.87
CA ASP A 33 -12.43 -4.57 23.61
C ASP A 33 -13.79 -4.15 23.02
N GLU A 34 -14.81 -3.90 23.84
CA GLU A 34 -16.13 -3.41 23.37
C GLU A 34 -16.07 -1.97 22.85
N ILE A 35 -15.20 -1.13 23.45
CA ILE A 35 -14.95 0.23 22.96
C ILE A 35 -14.17 0.21 21.65
N ALA A 36 -13.20 -0.69 21.52
CA ALA A 36 -12.44 -0.87 20.30
C ALA A 36 -13.31 -1.36 19.12
N GLU A 37 -14.23 -2.32 19.40
CA GLU A 37 -15.20 -2.79 18.39
C GLU A 37 -16.20 -1.69 17.96
N GLU A 38 -16.65 -0.84 18.89
CA GLU A 38 -17.56 0.25 18.58
C GLU A 38 -16.88 1.33 17.77
N LEU A 39 -15.61 1.69 18.10
CA LEU A 39 -14.78 2.60 17.31
C LEU A 39 -14.50 2.02 15.91
N TRP A 40 -14.20 0.73 15.80
CA TRP A 40 -13.97 0.05 14.54
C TRP A 40 -15.22 0.05 13.65
N ARG A 41 -16.43 -0.17 14.23
CA ARG A 41 -17.70 -0.09 13.50
C ARG A 41 -18.05 1.33 13.03
N GLN A 42 -17.60 2.36 13.76
CA GLN A 42 -17.83 3.77 13.37
C GLN A 42 -16.83 4.28 12.32
N GLU A 43 -15.67 3.67 12.24
CA GLU A 43 -14.65 3.95 11.19
C GLU A 43 -14.93 3.20 9.88
N GLN A 44 -15.77 2.17 9.90
CA GLN A 44 -16.22 1.51 8.67
C GLN A 44 -17.10 2.48 7.87
N SER A 45 -16.51 3.03 6.81
CA SER A 45 -17.22 3.74 5.75
C SER A 45 -18.19 2.76 5.06
N PRO A 46 -19.34 3.22 4.54
CA PRO A 46 -20.29 2.36 3.79
C PRO A 46 -19.74 1.77 2.47
N ALA A 47 -18.42 1.80 2.27
CA ALA A 47 -17.73 1.11 1.19
C ALA A 47 -17.37 -0.35 1.50
N ASP A 48 -17.57 -0.81 2.75
CA ASP A 48 -17.34 -2.19 3.19
C ASP A 48 -18.66 -2.99 3.18
N GLU A 49 -19.42 -2.94 2.09
CA GLU A 49 -20.31 -4.05 1.81
C GLU A 49 -19.43 -5.29 1.59
N PRO A 50 -19.65 -6.40 2.34
CA PRO A 50 -18.88 -7.62 2.11
C PRO A 50 -19.07 -8.00 0.63
N LEU A 51 -17.94 -8.13 -0.08
CA LEU A 51 -17.93 -8.63 -1.45
C LEU A 51 -18.71 -9.94 -1.45
N ASP A 52 -19.76 -10.02 -2.26
CA ASP A 52 -20.58 -11.21 -2.38
C ASP A 52 -19.69 -12.37 -2.86
N GLN A 53 -19.76 -13.53 -2.21
CA GLN A 53 -18.98 -14.71 -2.60
C GLN A 53 -19.19 -15.07 -4.07
N GLN A 54 -20.32 -14.68 -4.68
CA GLN A 54 -20.61 -14.84 -6.09
C GLN A 54 -19.66 -14.06 -7.01
N ASP A 55 -19.06 -12.95 -6.55
CA ASP A 55 -18.06 -12.19 -7.32
C ASP A 55 -16.72 -12.93 -7.49
N PHE A 56 -16.48 -14.00 -6.72
CA PHE A 56 -15.25 -14.80 -6.78
C PHE A 56 -15.37 -16.05 -7.66
N ASP A 57 -16.59 -16.54 -7.91
CA ASP A 57 -16.85 -17.81 -8.60
C ASP A 57 -17.15 -17.66 -10.11
N GLU A 58 -17.37 -16.45 -10.61
CA GLU A 58 -17.51 -16.26 -12.05
C GLU A 58 -16.15 -16.42 -12.74
N PRO A 59 -16.02 -17.39 -13.67
CA PRO A 59 -14.80 -17.47 -14.49
C PRO A 59 -14.68 -16.16 -15.26
N TRP A 60 -13.45 -15.64 -15.29
CA TRP A 60 -13.09 -14.45 -16.06
C TRP A 60 -13.67 -14.56 -17.47
N PRO A 61 -14.55 -13.66 -17.91
CA PRO A 61 -14.95 -13.65 -19.31
C PRO A 61 -13.70 -13.30 -20.14
N GLU A 62 -13.24 -14.23 -20.99
CA GLU A 62 -12.19 -13.97 -21.98
C GLU A 62 -12.44 -12.69 -22.80
N ALA A 63 -13.72 -12.31 -22.91
CA ALA A 63 -14.15 -11.03 -23.48
C ALA A 63 -13.58 -9.77 -22.77
N TYR A 64 -13.24 -9.84 -21.47
CA TYR A 64 -12.63 -8.68 -20.77
C TYR A 64 -11.14 -8.54 -21.06
N GLU A 65 -10.43 -9.66 -21.27
CA GLU A 65 -9.04 -9.60 -21.77
C GLU A 65 -9.03 -9.05 -23.20
N GLN A 66 -9.98 -9.49 -24.04
CA GLN A 66 -10.13 -8.99 -25.39
C GLN A 66 -10.61 -7.52 -25.41
N GLN A 67 -11.55 -7.13 -24.56
CA GLN A 67 -12.06 -5.76 -24.47
C GLN A 67 -11.05 -4.80 -23.86
N ALA A 68 -10.23 -5.23 -22.90
CA ALA A 68 -9.09 -4.45 -22.40
C ALA A 68 -7.99 -4.31 -23.48
N MET A 69 -7.86 -5.29 -24.36
CA MET A 69 -6.96 -5.21 -25.52
C MET A 69 -7.55 -4.40 -26.68
N GLU A 70 -8.87 -4.40 -26.89
CA GLU A 70 -9.53 -3.69 -27.99
C GLU A 70 -9.81 -2.21 -27.70
N THR A 71 -9.97 -1.80 -26.43
CA THR A 71 -10.16 -0.38 -26.05
C THR A 71 -8.87 0.36 -25.78
N ALA A 72 -7.74 -0.33 -25.70
CA ALA A 72 -6.45 0.31 -25.73
C ALA A 72 -6.13 0.70 -27.18
N GLU A 73 -6.13 1.99 -27.50
CA GLU A 73 -5.22 2.48 -28.53
C GLU A 73 -3.88 1.81 -28.23
N GLY A 74 -3.37 1.00 -29.17
CA GLY A 74 -2.23 0.12 -28.94
C GLY A 74 -1.10 0.84 -28.22
N PRO A 75 -0.36 0.17 -27.32
CA PRO A 75 0.62 0.82 -26.47
C PRO A 75 1.54 1.68 -27.33
N GLN A 76 1.55 2.97 -27.05
CA GLN A 76 2.65 3.80 -27.54
C GLN A 76 3.91 3.15 -26.97
N ASN A 77 4.95 2.96 -27.76
CA ASN A 77 6.19 2.25 -27.42
C ASN A 77 6.85 2.69 -26.11
N ASP A 78 6.43 3.84 -25.53
CA ASP A 78 6.90 4.41 -24.27
C ASP A 78 6.11 3.94 -23.03
N SER A 79 5.06 3.13 -23.17
CA SER A 79 4.21 2.70 -22.05
C SER A 79 4.53 1.29 -21.54
N GLU A 80 5.37 0.51 -22.22
CA GLU A 80 5.79 -0.81 -21.78
C GLU A 80 6.72 -0.70 -20.56
N GLY A 81 6.47 -1.52 -19.54
CA GLY A 81 7.24 -1.48 -18.29
C GLY A 81 6.89 -0.32 -17.38
N VAL A 82 5.69 0.29 -17.52
CA VAL A 82 5.28 1.46 -16.75
C VAL A 82 3.94 1.25 -16.05
N LEU A 83 3.91 1.58 -14.77
CA LEU A 83 2.68 1.84 -14.01
C LEU A 83 2.48 3.35 -14.00
N ALA A 84 1.43 3.84 -14.68
CA ALA A 84 1.17 5.27 -14.77
C ALA A 84 -0.19 5.66 -14.20
N ILE A 85 -0.22 6.82 -13.60
CA ILE A 85 -1.36 7.42 -12.93
C ILE A 85 -1.62 8.76 -13.59
N HIS A 86 -2.85 9.00 -14.06
CA HIS A 86 -3.23 10.16 -14.83
C HIS A 86 -4.40 10.88 -14.16
N HIS A 87 -4.15 12.09 -13.65
CA HIS A 87 -5.16 13.03 -13.16
C HIS A 87 -6.13 12.44 -12.14
N LEU A 88 -5.61 11.63 -11.16
CA LEU A 88 -6.45 11.05 -10.13
C LEU A 88 -7.05 12.13 -9.23
N ALA A 89 -8.35 11.97 -8.95
CA ALA A 89 -9.06 12.79 -7.99
C ALA A 89 -9.94 11.92 -7.08
N LYS A 90 -10.05 12.33 -5.80
CA LYS A 90 -10.88 11.67 -4.80
C LYS A 90 -11.32 12.64 -3.71
N SER A 91 -12.62 12.59 -3.41
CA SER A 91 -13.22 13.31 -2.29
C SER A 91 -13.83 12.34 -1.29
N TYR A 92 -13.80 12.70 -0.01
CA TYR A 92 -14.55 12.02 1.03
C TYR A 92 -15.57 13.00 1.61
N LYS A 93 -16.85 12.74 1.38
CA LYS A 93 -17.94 13.67 1.69
C LYS A 93 -17.71 15.03 1.00
N THR A 94 -17.51 16.08 1.77
CA THR A 94 -17.26 17.45 1.26
C THR A 94 -15.78 17.80 1.12
N ARG A 95 -14.87 16.95 1.63
CA ARG A 95 -13.44 17.23 1.62
C ARG A 95 -12.79 16.57 0.42
N ARG A 96 -12.21 17.36 -0.47
CA ARG A 96 -11.34 16.89 -1.53
C ARG A 96 -9.97 16.54 -0.93
N VAL A 97 -9.53 15.31 -1.10
CA VAL A 97 -8.27 14.78 -0.52
C VAL A 97 -7.21 14.63 -1.60
N VAL A 98 -7.61 14.21 -2.80
CA VAL A 98 -6.76 14.17 -3.99
C VAL A 98 -7.50 14.98 -5.06
N GLU A 99 -6.83 15.99 -5.63
CA GLU A 99 -7.47 16.90 -6.58
C GLU A 99 -7.05 16.65 -8.02
N ASP A 100 -5.74 16.50 -8.22
CA ASP A 100 -5.14 16.19 -9.52
C ASP A 100 -3.72 15.63 -9.28
N VAL A 101 -3.60 14.29 -9.28
CA VAL A 101 -2.33 13.61 -9.09
C VAL A 101 -2.02 12.78 -10.32
N SER A 102 -0.89 13.08 -10.95
CA SER A 102 -0.29 12.30 -12.03
C SER A 102 1.12 11.90 -11.64
N LEU A 103 1.45 10.62 -11.79
CA LEU A 103 2.79 10.09 -11.54
C LEU A 103 3.00 8.80 -12.32
N HIS A 104 4.24 8.36 -12.42
CA HIS A 104 4.55 7.06 -13.03
C HIS A 104 5.73 6.38 -12.32
N VAL A 105 5.78 5.07 -12.47
CA VAL A 105 6.87 4.23 -11.97
C VAL A 105 7.28 3.29 -13.09
N ARG A 106 8.58 3.15 -13.37
CA ARG A 106 9.12 2.19 -14.33
C ARG A 106 9.57 0.91 -13.65
N ARG A 107 9.59 -0.20 -14.39
CA ARG A 107 10.18 -1.45 -13.89
C ARG A 107 11.65 -1.22 -13.54
N GLY A 108 12.09 -1.74 -12.39
CA GLY A 108 13.45 -1.56 -11.89
C GLY A 108 13.76 -0.18 -11.30
N GLU A 109 12.79 0.72 -11.26
CA GLU A 109 12.90 2.05 -10.65
C GLU A 109 12.30 2.04 -9.24
N ALA A 110 12.91 2.78 -8.32
CA ALA A 110 12.30 3.10 -7.03
C ALA A 110 11.89 4.58 -6.99
N VAL A 111 10.60 4.81 -6.74
CA VAL A 111 9.99 6.13 -6.71
C VAL A 111 9.43 6.43 -5.32
N GLY A 112 9.76 7.60 -4.77
CA GLY A 112 9.19 8.09 -3.53
C GLY A 112 7.90 8.88 -3.76
N LEU A 113 6.88 8.67 -2.94
CA LEU A 113 5.67 9.49 -2.88
C LEU A 113 5.62 10.17 -1.49
N LEU A 114 6.10 11.39 -1.41
CA LEU A 114 6.36 12.11 -0.18
C LEU A 114 5.45 13.33 -0.03
N GLY A 115 5.39 13.89 1.16
CA GLY A 115 4.61 15.08 1.47
C GLY A 115 4.08 15.06 2.91
N PRO A 116 3.53 16.19 3.40
CA PRO A 116 3.03 16.29 4.76
C PRO A 116 1.84 15.34 5.03
N ASN A 117 1.51 15.20 6.33
CA ASN A 117 0.34 14.43 6.74
C ASN A 117 -0.94 15.05 6.17
N GLY A 118 -1.83 14.20 5.66
CA GLY A 118 -3.08 14.64 5.02
C GLY A 118 -2.93 15.16 3.58
N ALA A 119 -1.75 15.09 2.97
CA ALA A 119 -1.54 15.50 1.57
C ALA A 119 -2.22 14.60 0.53
N GLY A 120 -2.71 13.40 0.92
CA GLY A 120 -3.41 12.47 0.03
C GLY A 120 -2.61 11.23 -0.37
N LYS A 121 -1.38 11.04 0.14
CA LYS A 121 -0.48 9.92 -0.22
C LYS A 121 -1.14 8.54 -0.11
N THR A 122 -1.66 8.20 1.07
CA THR A 122 -2.33 6.91 1.33
C THR A 122 -3.55 6.72 0.44
N THR A 123 -4.33 7.79 0.18
CA THR A 123 -5.46 7.72 -0.74
C THR A 123 -5.01 7.41 -2.17
N VAL A 124 -3.91 7.99 -2.64
CA VAL A 124 -3.32 7.66 -3.95
C VAL A 124 -2.90 6.19 -3.98
N PHE A 125 -2.23 5.69 -2.95
CA PHE A 125 -1.88 4.27 -2.82
C PHE A 125 -3.10 3.36 -2.89
N TYR A 126 -4.15 3.67 -2.15
CA TYR A 126 -5.39 2.89 -2.16
C TYR A 126 -6.12 2.93 -3.50
N MET A 127 -6.03 4.04 -4.22
CA MET A 127 -6.55 4.09 -5.60
C MET A 127 -5.73 3.22 -6.55
N ILE A 128 -4.39 3.22 -6.42
CA ILE A 128 -3.52 2.37 -7.27
C ILE A 128 -3.73 0.89 -6.99
N THR A 129 -3.85 0.51 -5.72
CA THR A 129 -4.11 -0.89 -5.32
C THR A 129 -5.51 -1.38 -5.69
N GLY A 130 -6.46 -0.46 -5.87
CA GLY A 130 -7.88 -0.79 -6.12
C GLY A 130 -8.71 -0.96 -4.86
N LEU A 131 -8.17 -0.62 -3.68
CA LEU A 131 -8.91 -0.55 -2.42
C LEU A 131 -9.93 0.60 -2.42
N VAL A 132 -9.59 1.70 -3.11
CA VAL A 132 -10.45 2.87 -3.26
C VAL A 132 -10.62 3.19 -4.74
N LYS A 133 -11.87 3.37 -5.19
CA LYS A 133 -12.16 3.77 -6.56
C LYS A 133 -11.94 5.29 -6.73
N PRO A 134 -11.13 5.74 -7.71
CA PRO A 134 -11.01 7.14 -8.03
C PRO A 134 -12.32 7.72 -8.57
N GLU A 135 -12.56 9.01 -8.34
CA GLU A 135 -13.70 9.74 -8.91
C GLU A 135 -13.38 10.23 -10.33
N LYS A 136 -12.10 10.57 -10.57
CA LYS A 136 -11.58 10.99 -11.87
C LYS A 136 -10.20 10.42 -12.08
N GLY A 137 -9.78 10.46 -13.32
CA GLY A 137 -8.46 10.01 -13.74
C GLY A 137 -8.42 8.54 -14.13
N ARG A 138 -7.22 8.06 -14.44
CA ARG A 138 -6.97 6.72 -14.95
C ARG A 138 -5.68 6.16 -14.40
N ILE A 139 -5.64 4.85 -14.21
CA ILE A 139 -4.45 4.09 -13.82
C ILE A 139 -4.17 3.10 -14.93
N THR A 140 -2.96 3.13 -15.48
CA THR A 140 -2.55 2.22 -16.55
C THR A 140 -1.36 1.36 -16.11
N LEU A 141 -1.39 0.10 -16.49
CA LEU A 141 -0.29 -0.85 -16.33
C LEU A 141 0.13 -1.31 -17.72
N ASP A 142 1.37 -1.05 -18.10
CA ASP A 142 1.88 -1.35 -19.45
C ASP A 142 0.98 -0.78 -20.58
N GLY A 143 0.37 0.39 -20.35
CA GLY A 143 -0.56 1.03 -21.27
C GLY A 143 -2.03 0.59 -21.15
N TYR A 144 -2.32 -0.51 -20.46
CA TYR A 144 -3.68 -1.01 -20.27
C TYR A 144 -4.38 -0.35 -19.07
N ASP A 145 -5.63 0.06 -19.25
CA ASP A 145 -6.42 0.68 -18.18
C ASP A 145 -6.85 -0.35 -17.14
N VAL A 146 -6.29 -0.24 -15.94
CA VAL A 146 -6.63 -1.09 -14.78
C VAL A 146 -7.55 -0.39 -13.78
N THR A 147 -7.99 0.83 -14.08
CA THR A 147 -8.84 1.63 -13.19
C THR A 147 -10.12 0.93 -12.77
N PRO A 148 -10.87 0.25 -13.66
CA PRO A 148 -12.11 -0.43 -13.30
C PRO A 148 -11.89 -1.73 -12.51
N LEU A 149 -10.65 -2.26 -12.48
CA LEU A 149 -10.35 -3.56 -11.92
C LEU A 149 -10.25 -3.51 -10.39
N PRO A 150 -10.84 -4.49 -9.68
CA PRO A 150 -10.69 -4.64 -8.24
C PRO A 150 -9.26 -5.08 -7.86
N MET A 151 -8.90 -4.93 -6.58
CA MET A 151 -7.56 -5.18 -6.05
C MET A 151 -6.99 -6.55 -6.45
N TYR A 152 -7.78 -7.64 -6.31
CA TYR A 152 -7.30 -8.99 -6.60
C TYR A 152 -6.92 -9.20 -8.06
N ARG A 153 -7.59 -8.51 -9.00
CA ARG A 153 -7.26 -8.54 -10.42
C ARG A 153 -5.99 -7.77 -10.72
N ARG A 154 -5.84 -6.58 -10.13
CA ARG A 154 -4.58 -5.81 -10.24
C ARG A 154 -3.40 -6.59 -9.66
N ALA A 155 -3.59 -7.32 -8.57
CA ALA A 155 -2.58 -8.19 -7.99
C ALA A 155 -2.15 -9.30 -8.97
N ARG A 156 -3.10 -9.93 -9.68
CA ARG A 156 -2.81 -10.93 -10.71
C ARG A 156 -2.10 -10.36 -11.93
N LEU A 157 -2.32 -9.08 -12.24
CA LEU A 157 -1.62 -8.38 -13.31
C LEU A 157 -0.22 -7.91 -12.89
N GLY A 158 0.16 -8.08 -11.62
CA GLY A 158 1.50 -7.79 -11.13
C GLY A 158 1.63 -6.53 -10.29
N ILE A 159 0.55 -5.97 -9.74
CA ILE A 159 0.61 -4.88 -8.76
C ILE A 159 0.62 -5.50 -7.35
N GLY A 160 1.79 -5.60 -6.74
CA GLY A 160 1.95 -6.04 -5.36
C GLY A 160 1.77 -4.91 -4.37
N TYR A 161 1.25 -5.22 -3.17
CA TYR A 161 1.07 -4.25 -2.09
C TYR A 161 1.58 -4.80 -0.77
N LEU A 162 2.40 -4.02 -0.09
CA LEU A 162 2.91 -4.29 1.24
C LEU A 162 2.42 -3.19 2.18
N PRO A 163 1.38 -3.45 2.97
CA PRO A 163 0.78 -2.45 3.85
C PRO A 163 1.70 -2.10 5.03
N GLN A 164 1.41 -0.97 5.67
CA GLN A 164 2.04 -0.55 6.91
C GLN A 164 1.79 -1.55 8.04
N GLU A 165 0.55 -2.04 8.14
CA GLU A 165 0.16 -3.00 9.16
C GLU A 165 0.64 -4.42 8.84
N MET A 166 0.76 -5.22 9.90
CA MET A 166 1.17 -6.62 9.78
C MET A 166 0.16 -7.43 8.98
N SER A 167 0.63 -7.99 7.87
CA SER A 167 -0.23 -8.70 6.91
C SER A 167 -0.07 -10.22 6.89
N VAL A 168 0.84 -10.81 7.72
CA VAL A 168 0.99 -12.27 7.78
C VAL A 168 -0.27 -12.97 8.27
N PHE A 169 -0.57 -14.12 7.71
CA PHE A 169 -1.59 -15.03 8.23
C PHE A 169 -1.08 -15.65 9.55
N ARG A 170 -1.51 -15.09 10.66
CA ARG A 170 -0.98 -15.40 12.02
C ARG A 170 -1.06 -16.86 12.40
N GLY A 171 -2.11 -17.57 11.96
CA GLY A 171 -2.35 -18.99 12.24
C GLY A 171 -1.56 -19.95 11.36
N LEU A 172 -0.87 -19.45 10.32
CA LEU A 172 -0.08 -20.23 9.39
C LEU A 172 1.41 -20.17 9.75
N THR A 173 2.15 -21.20 9.38
CA THR A 173 3.62 -21.21 9.41
C THR A 173 4.21 -20.31 8.33
N VAL A 174 5.52 -20.05 8.37
CA VAL A 174 6.23 -19.27 7.37
C VAL A 174 6.03 -19.87 5.97
N GLU A 175 6.24 -21.19 5.81
CA GLU A 175 6.06 -21.84 4.51
C GLU A 175 4.61 -21.79 4.01
N GLU A 176 3.63 -21.94 4.91
CA GLU A 176 2.22 -21.89 4.53
C GLU A 176 1.79 -20.49 4.10
N ASN A 177 2.32 -19.42 4.73
CA ASN A 177 2.12 -18.04 4.30
C ASN A 177 2.57 -17.81 2.85
N ILE A 178 3.74 -18.31 2.48
CA ILE A 178 4.29 -18.16 1.13
C ILE A 178 3.56 -19.09 0.15
N ARG A 179 3.33 -20.35 0.55
CA ARG A 179 2.64 -21.35 -0.25
C ARG A 179 1.24 -20.93 -0.65
N ALA A 180 0.49 -20.30 0.25
CA ALA A 180 -0.87 -19.83 -0.04
C ALA A 180 -0.94 -18.92 -1.29
N VAL A 181 0.07 -18.08 -1.50
CA VAL A 181 0.17 -17.24 -2.71
C VAL A 181 0.67 -18.04 -3.90
N LEU A 182 1.68 -18.89 -3.72
CA LEU A 182 2.20 -19.72 -4.80
C LEU A 182 1.13 -20.66 -5.38
N GLU A 183 0.16 -21.11 -4.58
CA GLU A 183 -0.96 -21.96 -5.03
C GLU A 183 -1.89 -21.25 -6.02
N ILE A 184 -1.95 -19.92 -5.96
CA ILE A 184 -2.75 -19.10 -6.88
C ILE A 184 -2.03 -18.89 -8.21
N VAL A 185 -0.68 -18.76 -8.20
CA VAL A 185 0.09 -18.33 -9.37
C VAL A 185 0.86 -19.46 -10.07
N GLU A 186 1.06 -20.61 -9.40
CA GLU A 186 1.81 -21.75 -9.94
C GLU A 186 1.03 -23.06 -9.77
N PRO A 187 0.41 -23.57 -10.85
CA PRO A 187 -0.39 -24.79 -10.78
C PRO A 187 0.47 -26.06 -10.61
N ASP A 188 1.72 -26.05 -11.09
CA ASP A 188 2.60 -27.22 -11.00
C ASP A 188 3.17 -27.39 -9.59
N LYS A 189 2.87 -28.53 -8.97
CA LYS A 189 3.29 -28.83 -7.58
C LYS A 189 4.80 -28.84 -7.39
N LYS A 190 5.56 -29.34 -8.39
CA LYS A 190 7.02 -29.45 -8.29
C LYS A 190 7.66 -28.06 -8.38
N ARG A 191 7.26 -27.26 -9.37
CA ARG A 191 7.73 -25.88 -9.54
C ARG A 191 7.37 -25.02 -8.32
N ARG A 192 6.17 -25.22 -7.75
CA ARG A 192 5.73 -24.53 -6.54
C ARG A 192 6.63 -24.85 -5.34
N ALA A 193 7.02 -26.13 -5.16
CA ALA A 193 7.94 -26.52 -4.10
C ALA A 193 9.35 -25.91 -4.30
N GLU A 194 9.86 -25.93 -5.52
CA GLU A 194 11.15 -25.32 -5.88
C GLU A 194 11.14 -23.79 -5.63
N GLN A 195 10.06 -23.11 -6.01
CA GLN A 195 9.92 -21.68 -5.76
C GLN A 195 9.79 -21.35 -4.27
N LEU A 196 9.05 -22.16 -3.51
CA LEU A 196 8.95 -22.02 -2.06
C LEU A 196 10.31 -22.14 -1.40
N ASP A 197 11.08 -23.17 -1.75
CA ASP A 197 12.41 -23.38 -1.21
C ASP A 197 13.34 -22.23 -1.59
N GLY A 198 13.31 -21.76 -2.84
CA GLY A 198 14.06 -20.60 -3.29
C GLY A 198 13.75 -19.33 -2.50
N LEU A 199 12.47 -19.02 -2.29
CA LEU A 199 12.05 -17.85 -1.51
C LEU A 199 12.45 -17.96 -0.03
N LEU A 200 12.36 -19.16 0.57
CA LEU A 200 12.79 -19.37 1.95
C LEU A 200 14.30 -19.14 2.13
N GLU A 201 15.12 -19.58 1.21
CA GLU A 201 16.57 -19.35 1.22
C GLU A 201 16.90 -17.87 0.95
N GLU A 202 16.32 -17.28 -0.10
CA GLU A 202 16.53 -15.89 -0.50
C GLU A 202 16.26 -14.91 0.65
N PHE A 203 15.16 -15.12 1.40
CA PHE A 203 14.77 -14.28 2.53
C PHE A 203 15.31 -14.76 3.87
N ARG A 204 16.21 -15.75 3.90
CA ARG A 204 16.83 -16.32 5.11
C ARG A 204 15.76 -16.79 6.12
N LEU A 205 14.74 -17.49 5.63
CA LEU A 205 13.61 -18.01 6.39
C LEU A 205 13.60 -19.54 6.47
N ALA A 206 14.54 -20.23 5.83
CA ALA A 206 14.57 -21.69 5.75
C ALA A 206 14.56 -22.36 7.14
N HIS A 207 15.32 -21.82 8.09
CA HIS A 207 15.38 -22.32 9.47
C HIS A 207 14.09 -22.07 10.26
N LEU A 208 13.22 -21.15 9.80
CA LEU A 208 11.92 -20.81 10.41
C LEU A 208 10.74 -21.43 9.65
N ARG A 209 11.01 -22.29 8.68
CA ARG A 209 10.02 -22.85 7.75
C ARG A 209 8.72 -23.29 8.42
N LYS A 210 8.83 -24.03 9.52
CA LYS A 210 7.69 -24.59 10.30
C LYS A 210 7.27 -23.73 11.47
N THR A 211 7.89 -22.58 11.66
CA THR A 211 7.56 -21.67 12.77
C THR A 211 6.24 -20.95 12.46
N PRO A 212 5.26 -20.94 13.38
CA PRO A 212 4.05 -20.14 13.24
C PRO A 212 4.38 -18.66 13.09
N ALA A 213 3.72 -17.96 12.17
CA ALA A 213 4.01 -16.56 11.85
C ALA A 213 3.82 -15.61 13.07
N ILE A 214 2.96 -15.99 14.03
CA ILE A 214 2.78 -15.23 15.27
C ILE A 214 4.03 -15.23 16.16
N ALA A 215 4.88 -16.24 16.07
CA ALA A 215 6.09 -16.39 16.89
C ALA A 215 7.33 -15.67 16.29
N LEU A 216 7.21 -15.09 15.10
CA LEU A 216 8.30 -14.39 14.42
C LEU A 216 8.62 -13.06 15.10
N SER A 217 9.90 -12.71 15.19
CA SER A 217 10.34 -11.36 15.49
C SER A 217 9.86 -10.36 14.40
N GLY A 218 9.87 -9.06 14.68
CA GLY A 218 9.43 -8.04 13.73
C GLY A 218 10.17 -8.13 12.38
N GLY A 219 11.49 -8.31 12.41
CA GLY A 219 12.30 -8.43 11.19
C GLY A 219 12.06 -9.73 10.42
N GLU A 220 11.88 -10.87 11.10
CA GLU A 220 11.55 -12.15 10.46
C GLU A 220 10.17 -12.11 9.84
N ARG A 221 9.21 -11.52 10.53
CA ARG A 221 7.84 -11.32 10.05
C ARG A 221 7.84 -10.46 8.79
N ARG A 222 8.56 -9.34 8.79
CA ARG A 222 8.66 -8.46 7.61
C ARG A 222 9.27 -9.19 6.42
N ARG A 223 10.31 -10.00 6.63
CA ARG A 223 10.87 -10.84 5.54
C ARG A 223 9.86 -11.88 5.02
N CYS A 224 9.04 -12.45 5.90
CA CYS A 224 7.98 -13.38 5.50
C CYS A 224 6.89 -12.68 4.68
N GLU A 225 6.46 -11.48 5.06
CA GLU A 225 5.50 -10.66 4.30
C GLU A 225 6.00 -10.34 2.89
N ILE A 226 7.27 -9.99 2.80
CA ILE A 226 7.94 -9.66 1.54
C ILE A 226 8.06 -10.91 0.65
N ALA A 227 8.55 -12.04 1.20
CA ALA A 227 8.64 -13.29 0.48
C ALA A 227 7.27 -13.72 -0.06
N ARG A 228 6.22 -13.55 0.74
CA ARG A 228 4.84 -13.81 0.32
C ARG A 228 4.39 -12.86 -0.79
N ALA A 229 4.70 -11.57 -0.71
CA ALA A 229 4.34 -10.60 -1.74
C ALA A 229 5.06 -10.90 -3.07
N ILE A 230 6.35 -11.27 -3.02
CA ILE A 230 7.15 -11.66 -4.21
C ILE A 230 6.67 -12.99 -4.81
N ALA A 231 6.15 -13.90 -3.98
CA ALA A 231 5.55 -15.14 -4.47
C ALA A 231 4.43 -14.89 -5.50
N GLY A 232 3.75 -13.75 -5.43
CA GLY A 232 2.76 -13.30 -6.43
C GLY A 232 3.36 -12.84 -7.76
N ARG A 233 4.68 -12.85 -7.93
CA ARG A 233 5.42 -12.40 -9.14
C ARG A 233 5.05 -10.98 -9.57
N PRO A 234 5.11 -9.98 -8.68
CA PRO A 234 4.74 -8.62 -9.03
C PRO A 234 5.74 -8.01 -10.02
N SER A 235 5.22 -7.19 -10.93
CA SER A 235 6.02 -6.28 -11.77
C SER A 235 6.25 -4.93 -11.10
N PHE A 236 5.31 -4.56 -10.21
CA PHE A 236 5.38 -3.35 -9.39
C PHE A 236 5.02 -3.67 -7.95
N MET A 237 5.74 -3.05 -7.00
CA MET A 237 5.52 -3.21 -5.57
C MET A 237 5.25 -1.86 -4.92
N LEU A 238 4.11 -1.74 -4.25
CA LEU A 238 3.76 -0.57 -3.47
C LEU A 238 4.09 -0.84 -1.99
N LEU A 239 4.95 -0.01 -1.41
CA LEU A 239 5.39 -0.11 -0.01
C LEU A 239 4.80 1.06 0.78
N ASP A 240 3.84 0.78 1.64
CA ASP A 240 3.16 1.80 2.45
C ASP A 240 3.85 1.90 3.81
N GLU A 241 4.48 3.04 4.07
CA GLU A 241 5.22 3.36 5.29
C GLU A 241 6.15 2.22 5.77
N PRO A 242 7.08 1.72 4.92
CA PRO A 242 7.89 0.56 5.25
C PRO A 242 8.86 0.77 6.43
N PHE A 243 9.13 2.03 6.82
CA PHE A 243 9.98 2.38 7.96
C PHE A 243 9.21 2.65 9.25
N ALA A 244 7.85 2.66 9.21
CA ALA A 244 7.05 2.97 10.38
C ALA A 244 7.24 1.94 11.49
N GLY A 245 7.56 2.41 12.70
CA GLY A 245 7.74 1.55 13.88
C GLY A 245 8.89 0.56 13.81
N ILE A 246 9.85 0.76 12.90
CA ILE A 246 11.03 -0.10 12.77
C ILE A 246 12.20 0.46 13.58
N ASP A 247 12.90 -0.44 14.28
CA ASP A 247 14.16 -0.12 14.94
C ASP A 247 15.20 0.39 13.92
N PRO A 248 15.97 1.44 14.20
CA PRO A 248 17.02 1.94 13.31
C PRO A 248 17.99 0.87 12.80
N ILE A 249 18.28 -0.18 13.59
CA ILE A 249 19.13 -1.30 13.17
C ILE A 249 18.46 -2.10 12.02
N ALA A 250 17.12 -2.17 11.99
CA ALA A 250 16.38 -2.92 10.98
C ALA A 250 16.12 -2.14 9.69
N ILE A 251 16.37 -0.82 9.65
CA ILE A 251 16.25 0.03 8.46
C ILE A 251 17.06 -0.53 7.30
N GLY A 252 18.31 -1.00 7.57
CA GLY A 252 19.17 -1.64 6.57
C GLY A 252 18.48 -2.80 5.84
N GLY A 253 17.64 -3.56 6.53
CA GLY A 253 16.88 -4.67 5.93
C GLY A 253 15.84 -4.22 4.90
N ILE A 254 15.20 -3.06 5.11
CA ILE A 254 14.26 -2.47 4.12
C ILE A 254 15.04 -1.92 2.93
N GLN A 255 16.19 -1.31 3.19
CA GLN A 255 17.06 -0.82 2.13
C GLN A 255 17.55 -1.96 1.23
N ASP A 256 17.99 -3.06 1.82
CA ASP A 256 18.39 -4.25 1.07
C ASP A 256 17.24 -4.83 0.27
N LEU A 257 16.02 -4.84 0.85
CA LEU A 257 14.82 -5.24 0.14
C LEU A 257 14.57 -4.41 -1.12
N VAL A 258 14.54 -3.08 -1.00
CA VAL A 258 14.25 -2.20 -2.14
C VAL A 258 15.30 -2.40 -3.24
N ARG A 259 16.61 -2.49 -2.87
CA ARG A 259 17.68 -2.81 -3.81
C ARG A 259 17.45 -4.16 -4.49
N HIS A 260 17.02 -5.15 -3.73
CA HIS A 260 16.72 -6.48 -4.22
C HIS A 260 15.54 -6.49 -5.23
N LEU A 261 14.45 -5.79 -4.92
CA LEU A 261 13.30 -5.62 -5.83
C LEU A 261 13.73 -4.96 -7.14
N LYS A 262 14.50 -3.86 -7.06
CA LYS A 262 15.04 -3.18 -8.24
C LYS A 262 15.92 -4.10 -9.09
N ALA A 263 16.82 -4.85 -8.46
CA ALA A 263 17.71 -5.80 -9.16
C ALA A 263 16.93 -6.90 -9.91
N ARG A 264 15.72 -7.23 -9.45
CA ARG A 264 14.79 -8.15 -10.13
C ARG A 264 13.96 -7.48 -11.22
N GLY A 265 14.18 -6.20 -11.50
CA GLY A 265 13.41 -5.44 -12.48
C GLY A 265 12.01 -5.05 -12.00
N ILE A 266 11.72 -5.14 -10.69
CA ILE A 266 10.43 -4.75 -10.10
C ILE A 266 10.44 -3.26 -9.87
N GLY A 267 9.43 -2.52 -10.37
CA GLY A 267 9.22 -1.11 -10.06
C GLY A 267 8.70 -0.96 -8.62
N VAL A 268 9.21 0.01 -7.88
CA VAL A 268 8.86 0.20 -6.47
C VAL A 268 8.30 1.60 -6.26
N LEU A 269 7.11 1.71 -5.67
CA LEU A 269 6.56 2.97 -5.18
C LEU A 269 6.53 2.94 -3.66
N ILE A 270 7.16 3.93 -3.03
CA ILE A 270 7.33 4.00 -1.57
C ILE A 270 6.67 5.28 -1.05
N THR A 271 5.82 5.16 -0.03
CA THR A 271 5.43 6.31 0.79
C THR A 271 5.92 6.12 2.21
N ASP A 272 6.46 7.18 2.81
CA ASP A 272 6.90 7.18 4.21
C ASP A 272 6.99 8.62 4.73
N HIS A 273 6.99 8.75 6.05
CA HIS A 273 7.30 10.01 6.71
C HIS A 273 8.79 10.14 7.09
N SER A 274 9.55 9.05 6.99
CA SER A 274 11.01 9.04 7.13
C SER A 274 11.67 9.48 5.82
N VAL A 275 11.65 10.80 5.57
CA VAL A 275 12.02 11.39 4.28
C VAL A 275 13.44 11.07 3.87
N ARG A 276 14.38 11.15 4.83
CA ARG A 276 15.83 10.91 4.57
C ARG A 276 16.05 9.47 4.10
N GLU A 277 15.47 8.52 4.79
CA GLU A 277 15.58 7.10 4.50
C GLU A 277 14.96 6.80 3.13
N THR A 278 13.80 7.37 2.83
CA THR A 278 13.11 7.18 1.55
C THR A 278 13.88 7.79 0.40
N LEU A 279 14.32 9.05 0.51
CA LEU A 279 15.12 9.71 -0.53
C LEU A 279 16.47 9.01 -0.76
N GLY A 280 17.06 8.42 0.30
CA GLY A 280 18.29 7.62 0.17
C GLY A 280 18.13 6.30 -0.61
N LEU A 281 16.90 5.86 -0.89
CA LEU A 281 16.60 4.61 -1.60
C LEU A 281 16.02 4.81 -2.98
N THR A 282 15.43 5.98 -3.24
CA THR A 282 14.69 6.27 -4.44
C THR A 282 15.57 6.88 -5.53
N ASP A 283 15.26 6.57 -6.78
CA ASP A 283 15.90 7.20 -7.93
C ASP A 283 15.27 8.57 -8.20
N ARG A 284 13.98 8.70 -7.86
CA ARG A 284 13.15 9.87 -8.10
C ARG A 284 12.06 9.95 -7.03
N ALA A 285 11.54 11.14 -6.77
CA ALA A 285 10.42 11.32 -5.86
C ALA A 285 9.42 12.36 -6.38
N TYR A 286 8.16 12.14 -5.98
CA TYR A 286 7.08 13.12 -6.09
C TYR A 286 6.78 13.69 -4.72
N ILE A 287 6.61 15.00 -4.64
CA ILE A 287 6.12 15.67 -3.44
C ILE A 287 4.65 16.02 -3.65
N ILE A 288 3.77 15.44 -2.84
CA ILE A 288 2.34 15.79 -2.83
C ILE A 288 2.08 16.84 -1.75
N TYR A 289 1.33 17.86 -2.14
CA TYR A 289 0.85 18.90 -1.25
C TYR A 289 -0.57 19.30 -1.63
N ASN A 290 -1.50 19.34 -0.65
CA ASN A 290 -2.91 19.71 -0.86
C ASN A 290 -3.57 18.97 -2.04
N GLY A 291 -3.33 17.67 -2.18
CA GLY A 291 -3.95 16.84 -3.22
C GLY A 291 -3.39 17.00 -4.64
N HIS A 292 -2.28 17.73 -4.81
CA HIS A 292 -1.59 17.91 -6.08
C HIS A 292 -0.12 17.49 -6.00
N VAL A 293 0.48 17.17 -7.14
CA VAL A 293 1.94 17.03 -7.25
C VAL A 293 2.54 18.44 -7.23
N LEU A 294 3.29 18.76 -6.18
CA LEU A 294 4.01 20.03 -6.04
C LEU A 294 5.24 20.05 -6.94
N THR A 295 6.01 18.98 -6.93
CA THR A 295 7.23 18.82 -7.73
C THR A 295 7.59 17.34 -7.87
N GLU A 296 8.41 17.07 -8.88
CA GLU A 296 9.02 15.78 -9.18
C GLU A 296 10.52 16.02 -9.45
N GLY A 297 11.36 15.06 -9.07
CA GLY A 297 12.79 15.15 -9.36
C GLY A 297 13.61 14.07 -8.66
N THR A 298 14.91 14.08 -8.90
CA THR A 298 15.89 13.28 -8.15
C THR A 298 15.93 13.71 -6.68
N PRO A 299 16.41 12.87 -5.77
CA PRO A 299 16.57 13.23 -4.36
C PRO A 299 17.31 14.56 -4.15
N ALA A 300 18.36 14.84 -4.96
CA ALA A 300 19.12 16.09 -4.87
C ALA A 300 18.27 17.31 -5.28
N GLU A 301 17.49 17.21 -6.35
CA GLU A 301 16.57 18.26 -6.81
C GLU A 301 15.46 18.53 -5.80
N ILE A 302 14.88 17.46 -5.22
CA ILE A 302 13.84 17.57 -4.18
C ILE A 302 14.38 18.34 -2.96
N VAL A 303 15.58 17.98 -2.46
CA VAL A 303 16.19 18.63 -1.30
C VAL A 303 16.61 20.06 -1.59
N ALA A 304 17.00 20.38 -2.83
CA ALA A 304 17.35 21.73 -3.26
C ALA A 304 16.15 22.65 -3.52
N ASN A 305 14.95 22.11 -3.67
CA ASN A 305 13.75 22.86 -4.03
C ASN A 305 13.30 23.77 -2.87
N PRO A 306 13.24 25.12 -3.06
CA PRO A 306 12.89 26.07 -2.00
C PRO A 306 11.47 25.87 -1.45
N ASP A 307 10.50 25.55 -2.31
CA ASP A 307 9.12 25.33 -1.88
C ASP A 307 8.96 24.06 -1.06
N VAL A 308 9.67 22.98 -1.44
CA VAL A 308 9.71 21.74 -0.66
C VAL A 308 10.34 21.96 0.70
N ARG A 309 11.43 22.71 0.77
CA ARG A 309 12.07 23.07 2.07
C ARG A 309 11.12 23.87 2.95
N ARG A 310 10.50 24.90 2.39
CA ARG A 310 9.59 25.78 3.13
C ARG A 310 8.34 25.04 3.65
N ILE A 311 7.76 24.13 2.87
CA ILE A 311 6.46 23.51 3.15
C ILE A 311 6.59 22.19 3.90
N TYR A 312 7.68 21.42 3.67
CA TYR A 312 7.75 20.04 4.10
C TYR A 312 9.04 19.65 4.83
N LEU A 313 10.22 19.96 4.29
CA LEU A 313 11.49 19.48 4.85
C LEU A 313 11.99 20.33 6.04
N GLY A 314 11.73 21.63 6.01
CA GLY A 314 12.37 22.62 6.88
C GLY A 314 13.71 23.12 6.30
N GLU A 315 14.11 24.34 6.67
CA GLU A 315 15.30 25.01 6.14
C GLU A 315 16.60 24.28 6.48
N ASP A 316 16.67 23.63 7.67
CA ASP A 316 17.86 22.94 8.18
C ASP A 316 18.00 21.48 7.72
N PHE A 317 17.10 20.99 6.86
CA PHE A 317 17.13 19.60 6.40
C PHE A 317 18.44 19.30 5.63
N LYS A 318 19.10 18.19 5.99
CA LYS A 318 20.30 17.64 5.34
C LYS A 318 20.09 16.14 5.07
N MET A 319 20.56 15.69 3.93
CA MET A 319 20.62 14.27 3.57
C MET A 319 21.66 13.54 4.41
#